data_a47af53c7c8b44fbe3237408a292f65b
#
_entry.id   a47af53c7c8b44fbe3237408a292f65b
#
_cell.length_a   1.000
_cell.length_b   1.000
_cell.length_c   1.000
_cell.angle_alpha   90.00
_cell.angle_beta   90.00
_cell.angle_gamma   90.00
#
_symmetry.space_group_name_H-M   'P 1'
#
loop_
_entity.id
_entity.type
_entity.pdbx_description
1 polymer ?
#
loop_
_entity_poly.entity_id
_entity_poly.type
_entity_poly.pdbx_seq_one_letter_code
_entity_poly.pdbx_strand_id
1 'polypeptide(L)'
;VTDLDALQELLGPHTYPAHLALDGMHGTALPPLADHHVHLHLIDEAELAPHGIAAVVDLGGNPVALAHRLSSIPRVAYAGAFLTAPGGYPSGRPWAPEGIWREVRSPSDALGAPGGAATLVDEQAEFGASVIKVSLNAAAGPVLDAATLTAIVARAHERGMFVVAHVEGPGMARLAIEHGVDVLAHAPFSEPVEHDLIVRAVATRQRWISTLDIHAGDDRQRAATNLAAFADAGGTVLYGTDLGNGDRAPGVSAGELRALQDAGVRGPELIGTLTDPWPAQEPPHGVATFVPGPPPEAVDGIPEWLATARVVPREELAPDTH
;
A
#
# COMPACT_ATOMS: atom_id res chain seq x y z
N VAL A 1 24.36 -2.92 -25.78
CA VAL A 1 23.81 -4.14 -25.16
C VAL A 1 23.86 -3.90 -23.66
N THR A 2 22.72 -3.85 -23.00
CA THR A 2 22.67 -3.70 -21.54
C THR A 2 23.15 -5.00 -20.92
N ASP A 3 24.15 -4.91 -20.04
CA ASP A 3 24.65 -6.07 -19.28
C ASP A 3 23.53 -6.52 -18.32
N LEU A 4 23.05 -7.75 -18.48
CA LEU A 4 21.96 -8.30 -17.68
C LEU A 4 22.33 -8.38 -16.19
N ASP A 5 23.57 -8.77 -15.89
CA ASP A 5 24.02 -8.90 -14.51
C ASP A 5 24.05 -7.51 -13.83
N ALA A 6 24.59 -6.49 -14.50
CA ALA A 6 24.58 -5.12 -14.01
C ALA A 6 23.15 -4.55 -13.85
N LEU A 7 22.25 -4.88 -14.78
CA LEU A 7 20.86 -4.49 -14.69
C LEU A 7 20.16 -5.11 -13.47
N GLN A 8 20.41 -6.40 -13.22
CA GLN A 8 19.83 -7.13 -12.10
C GLN A 8 20.44 -6.73 -10.75
N GLU A 9 21.73 -6.35 -10.74
CA GLU A 9 22.35 -5.75 -9.55
C GLU A 9 21.70 -4.41 -9.19
N LEU A 10 21.33 -3.61 -10.20
CA LEU A 10 20.72 -2.30 -10.02
C LEU A 10 19.23 -2.37 -9.65
N LEU A 11 18.46 -3.25 -10.29
CA LEU A 11 16.98 -3.23 -10.26
C LEU A 11 16.34 -4.53 -9.70
N GLY A 12 17.15 -5.56 -9.43
CA GLY A 12 16.68 -6.84 -8.90
C GLY A 12 16.57 -7.97 -9.93
N PRO A 13 16.48 -9.23 -9.46
CA PRO A 13 16.72 -10.44 -10.26
C PRO A 13 15.67 -10.74 -11.33
N HIS A 14 14.51 -10.08 -11.29
CA HIS A 14 13.40 -10.32 -12.22
C HIS A 14 13.28 -9.24 -13.29
N THR A 15 14.31 -8.40 -13.45
CA THR A 15 14.39 -7.39 -14.50
C THR A 15 15.20 -7.90 -15.69
N TYR A 16 14.79 -7.53 -16.90
CA TYR A 16 15.50 -7.92 -18.12
C TYR A 16 15.27 -6.91 -19.24
N PRO A 17 16.27 -6.75 -20.15
CA PRO A 17 16.10 -5.97 -21.37
C PRO A 17 15.04 -6.60 -22.28
N ALA A 18 14.16 -5.79 -22.83
CA ALA A 18 13.09 -6.25 -23.69
C ALA A 18 12.72 -5.18 -24.73
N HIS A 19 12.00 -5.61 -25.77
CA HIS A 19 11.34 -4.68 -26.68
C HIS A 19 9.87 -5.08 -26.88
N LEU A 20 9.06 -4.12 -27.26
CA LEU A 20 7.69 -4.36 -27.64
C LEU A 20 7.66 -4.96 -29.05
N ALA A 21 7.01 -6.11 -29.21
CA ALA A 21 6.95 -6.84 -30.47
C ALA A 21 6.24 -6.05 -31.58
N LEU A 22 5.30 -5.15 -31.23
CA LEU A 22 4.50 -4.41 -32.20
C LEU A 22 5.28 -3.28 -32.89
N ASP A 23 6.05 -2.49 -32.15
CA ASP A 23 6.72 -1.28 -32.64
C ASP A 23 8.25 -1.31 -32.50
N GLY A 24 8.80 -2.38 -31.90
CA GLY A 24 10.23 -2.54 -31.69
C GLY A 24 10.82 -1.60 -30.63
N MET A 25 10.01 -0.97 -29.81
CA MET A 25 10.48 -0.06 -28.75
C MET A 25 11.28 -0.82 -27.71
N HIS A 26 12.57 -0.51 -27.56
CA HIS A 26 13.44 -1.10 -26.55
C HIS A 26 13.24 -0.46 -25.18
N GLY A 27 13.44 -1.25 -24.13
CA GLY A 27 13.33 -0.82 -22.75
C GLY A 27 13.69 -1.94 -21.76
N THR A 28 13.15 -1.82 -20.56
CA THR A 28 13.32 -2.81 -19.48
C THR A 28 11.96 -3.33 -19.02
N ALA A 29 11.85 -4.65 -18.94
CA ALA A 29 10.70 -5.32 -18.34
C ALA A 29 10.97 -5.62 -16.87
N LEU A 30 9.95 -5.39 -16.04
CA LEU A 30 9.91 -5.66 -14.61
C LEU A 30 8.66 -6.48 -14.26
N PRO A 31 8.62 -7.12 -13.08
CA PRO A 31 7.36 -7.64 -12.54
C PRO A 31 6.30 -6.54 -12.45
N PRO A 32 5.01 -6.91 -12.45
CA PRO A 32 3.93 -5.95 -12.27
C PRO A 32 4.10 -5.12 -10.99
N LEU A 33 3.98 -3.79 -11.09
CA LEU A 33 4.10 -2.89 -9.95
C LEU A 33 2.74 -2.69 -9.27
N ALA A 34 2.78 -2.53 -7.94
CA ALA A 34 1.63 -2.30 -7.10
C ALA A 34 1.76 -0.99 -6.32
N ASP A 35 0.63 -0.30 -6.13
CA ASP A 35 0.46 0.76 -5.15
C ASP A 35 -0.42 0.23 -4.00
N HIS A 36 0.16 0.14 -2.81
CA HIS A 36 -0.48 -0.51 -1.67
C HIS A 36 -1.39 0.42 -0.85
N HIS A 37 -1.57 1.67 -1.30
CA HIS A 37 -2.50 2.58 -0.65
C HIS A 37 -3.10 3.58 -1.64
N VAL A 38 -4.32 3.31 -2.05
CA VAL A 38 -5.11 4.21 -2.90
C VAL A 38 -6.55 4.34 -2.39
N HIS A 39 -7.27 5.36 -2.86
CA HIS A 39 -8.70 5.56 -2.69
C HIS A 39 -9.37 5.73 -4.06
N LEU A 40 -9.80 4.61 -4.66
CA LEU A 40 -10.28 4.57 -6.05
C LEU A 40 -11.48 5.47 -6.32
N HIS A 41 -12.33 5.73 -5.33
CA HIS A 41 -13.47 6.63 -5.48
C HIS A 41 -13.10 8.11 -5.64
N LEU A 42 -11.83 8.47 -5.46
CA LEU A 42 -11.29 9.83 -5.55
C LEU A 42 -10.41 10.06 -6.79
N ILE A 43 -10.19 9.03 -7.62
CA ILE A 43 -9.27 9.08 -8.76
C ILE A 43 -9.88 8.51 -10.04
N ASP A 44 -9.26 8.80 -11.18
CA ASP A 44 -9.51 8.06 -12.42
C ASP A 44 -8.60 6.83 -12.48
N GLU A 45 -9.15 5.66 -12.17
CA GLU A 45 -8.39 4.41 -12.17
C GLU A 45 -7.91 3.96 -13.55
N ALA A 46 -8.54 4.45 -14.65
CA ALA A 46 -8.11 4.10 -15.99
C ALA A 46 -6.70 4.61 -16.31
N GLU A 47 -6.24 5.62 -15.58
CA GLU A 47 -4.89 6.18 -15.73
C GLU A 47 -3.80 5.37 -15.02
N LEU A 48 -4.14 4.40 -14.15
CA LEU A 48 -3.14 3.65 -13.36
C LEU A 48 -2.25 2.74 -14.24
N ALA A 49 -2.85 1.91 -15.09
CA ALA A 49 -2.10 0.98 -15.94
C ALA A 49 -1.26 1.69 -17.02
N PRO A 50 -1.75 2.73 -17.72
CA PRO A 50 -0.91 3.53 -18.62
C PRO A 50 0.30 4.17 -17.95
N HIS A 51 0.23 4.39 -16.61
CA HIS A 51 1.32 4.98 -15.83
C HIS A 51 1.98 3.99 -14.85
N GLY A 52 2.03 2.70 -15.23
CA GLY A 52 2.91 1.69 -14.64
C GLY A 52 2.34 0.90 -13.47
N ILE A 53 1.14 1.18 -12.98
CA ILE A 53 0.55 0.46 -11.84
C ILE A 53 -0.38 -0.66 -12.33
N ALA A 54 0.02 -1.90 -12.06
CA ALA A 54 -0.70 -3.12 -12.45
C ALA A 54 -1.60 -3.68 -11.35
N ALA A 55 -1.37 -3.30 -10.10
CA ALA A 55 -2.17 -3.69 -8.95
C ALA A 55 -2.30 -2.54 -7.95
N VAL A 56 -3.41 -2.52 -7.22
CA VAL A 56 -3.62 -1.55 -6.14
C VAL A 56 -4.30 -2.19 -4.94
N VAL A 57 -4.08 -1.58 -3.76
CA VAL A 57 -4.86 -1.87 -2.55
C VAL A 57 -5.67 -0.63 -2.19
N ASP A 58 -7.00 -0.70 -2.40
CA ASP A 58 -7.92 0.35 -1.95
C ASP A 58 -8.13 0.22 -0.44
N LEU A 59 -7.64 1.20 0.30
CA LEU A 59 -7.69 1.21 1.76
C LEU A 59 -8.85 2.04 2.33
N GLY A 60 -9.98 2.05 1.65
CA GLY A 60 -11.23 2.60 2.16
C GLY A 60 -12.12 3.16 1.07
N GLY A 61 -13.20 2.47 0.82
CA GLY A 61 -14.19 2.79 -0.20
C GLY A 61 -15.57 2.22 0.14
N ASN A 62 -16.51 2.39 -0.77
CA ASN A 62 -17.84 1.80 -0.61
C ASN A 62 -17.77 0.30 -0.92
N PRO A 63 -18.04 -0.61 0.04
CA PRO A 63 -17.89 -2.05 -0.15
C PRO A 63 -18.80 -2.60 -1.26
N VAL A 64 -20.01 -2.02 -1.44
CA VAL A 64 -20.91 -2.43 -2.51
C VAL A 64 -20.34 -2.08 -3.88
N ALA A 65 -19.81 -0.86 -4.04
CA ALA A 65 -19.21 -0.42 -5.31
C ALA A 65 -17.96 -1.26 -5.63
N LEU A 66 -17.12 -1.52 -4.63
CA LEU A 66 -15.92 -2.33 -4.80
C LEU A 66 -16.24 -3.79 -5.16
N ALA A 67 -17.25 -4.40 -4.52
CA ALA A 67 -17.69 -5.77 -4.80
C ALA A 67 -18.29 -5.96 -6.21
N HIS A 68 -18.81 -4.89 -6.82
CA HIS A 68 -19.37 -4.94 -8.19
C HIS A 68 -18.34 -4.64 -9.29
N ARG A 69 -17.07 -4.43 -8.94
CA ARG A 69 -16.04 -4.19 -9.94
C ARG A 69 -15.79 -5.42 -10.80
N LEU A 70 -15.58 -5.21 -12.07
CA LEU A 70 -15.12 -6.25 -12.97
C LEU A 70 -13.62 -6.49 -12.74
N SER A 71 -13.21 -7.73 -12.85
CA SER A 71 -11.78 -8.08 -12.82
C SER A 71 -11.09 -7.46 -14.04
N SER A 72 -10.09 -6.64 -13.82
CA SER A 72 -9.34 -5.90 -14.84
C SER A 72 -7.94 -5.57 -14.35
N ILE A 73 -7.14 -4.94 -15.20
CA ILE A 73 -5.88 -4.30 -14.81
C ILE A 73 -6.16 -2.79 -14.67
N PRO A 74 -5.79 -2.20 -13.52
CA PRO A 74 -5.07 -2.80 -12.39
C PRO A 74 -5.93 -3.81 -11.62
N ARG A 75 -5.28 -4.88 -11.11
CA ARG A 75 -5.92 -5.77 -10.15
C ARG A 75 -6.15 -5.03 -8.84
N VAL A 76 -7.37 -5.08 -8.32
CA VAL A 76 -7.75 -4.39 -7.09
C VAL A 76 -7.94 -5.38 -5.95
N ALA A 77 -7.16 -5.23 -4.88
CA ALA A 77 -7.48 -5.71 -3.55
C ALA A 77 -8.09 -4.53 -2.76
N TYR A 78 -8.98 -4.79 -1.81
CA TYR A 78 -9.64 -3.69 -1.09
C TYR A 78 -10.03 -4.04 0.34
N ALA A 79 -10.21 -2.99 1.15
CA ALA A 79 -10.64 -3.10 2.54
C ALA A 79 -12.17 -2.97 2.70
N GLY A 80 -12.86 -2.41 1.71
CA GLY A 80 -14.25 -1.96 1.91
C GLY A 80 -14.30 -0.71 2.78
N ALA A 81 -15.21 -0.67 3.75
CA ALA A 81 -15.39 0.48 4.62
C ALA A 81 -14.30 0.58 5.70
N PHE A 82 -13.95 1.82 6.08
CA PHE A 82 -13.15 2.06 7.30
C PHE A 82 -13.91 1.60 8.54
N LEU A 83 -13.27 0.85 9.43
CA LEU A 83 -13.79 0.56 10.76
C LEU A 83 -13.23 1.58 11.75
N THR A 84 -14.11 2.32 12.43
CA THR A 84 -13.72 3.40 13.35
C THR A 84 -14.56 3.39 14.62
N ALA A 85 -14.12 4.11 15.65
CA ALA A 85 -14.93 4.35 16.85
C ALA A 85 -16.16 5.22 16.52
N PRO A 86 -17.23 5.18 17.33
CA PRO A 86 -18.35 6.12 17.17
C PRO A 86 -17.89 7.56 17.16
N GLY A 87 -18.20 8.29 16.06
CA GLY A 87 -17.75 9.66 15.82
C GLY A 87 -16.26 9.81 15.51
N GLY A 88 -15.54 8.71 15.29
CA GLY A 88 -14.13 8.72 14.93
C GLY A 88 -13.89 9.04 13.44
N TYR A 89 -12.65 9.36 13.11
CA TYR A 89 -12.24 9.59 11.71
C TYR A 89 -12.44 8.33 10.86
N PRO A 90 -12.95 8.40 9.62
CA PRO A 90 -13.22 9.62 8.85
C PRO A 90 -14.69 10.08 8.87
N SER A 91 -15.49 9.68 9.84
CA SER A 91 -16.90 10.08 9.90
C SER A 91 -17.06 11.61 9.84
N GLY A 92 -18.06 12.07 9.08
CA GLY A 92 -18.35 13.50 8.92
C GLY A 92 -17.35 14.30 8.08
N ARG A 93 -16.38 13.65 7.43
CA ARG A 93 -15.45 14.33 6.51
C ARG A 93 -16.11 14.52 5.14
N PRO A 94 -15.93 15.68 4.47
CA PRO A 94 -16.57 15.95 3.16
C PRO A 94 -16.22 14.93 2.07
N TRP A 95 -15.01 14.38 2.10
CA TRP A 95 -14.53 13.36 1.16
C TRP A 95 -14.99 11.94 1.49
N ALA A 96 -15.54 11.73 2.70
CA ALA A 96 -15.96 10.44 3.23
C ALA A 96 -17.50 10.36 3.37
N PRO A 97 -18.23 10.12 2.25
CA PRO A 97 -19.68 9.99 2.30
C PRO A 97 -20.11 8.78 3.15
N GLU A 98 -21.37 8.79 3.59
CA GLU A 98 -21.94 7.61 4.23
C GLU A 98 -21.78 6.37 3.35
N GLY A 99 -21.39 5.27 3.97
CA GLY A 99 -21.16 4.00 3.27
C GLY A 99 -19.69 3.62 3.12
N ILE A 100 -18.74 4.57 3.26
CA ILE A 100 -17.31 4.23 3.25
C ILE A 100 -16.69 4.08 4.65
N TRP A 101 -17.48 4.18 5.69
CA TRP A 101 -17.06 3.94 7.09
C TRP A 101 -18.16 3.24 7.89
N ARG A 102 -17.76 2.54 8.96
CA ARG A 102 -18.61 1.85 9.92
C ARG A 102 -18.14 2.13 11.34
N GLU A 103 -19.07 2.41 12.24
CA GLU A 103 -18.76 2.56 13.66
C GLU A 103 -18.76 1.22 14.38
N VAL A 104 -17.61 0.84 14.93
CA VAL A 104 -17.48 -0.34 15.80
C VAL A 104 -17.76 0.10 17.23
N ARG A 105 -18.86 -0.39 17.80
CA ARG A 105 -19.41 0.07 19.09
C ARG A 105 -19.05 -0.85 20.26
N SER A 106 -18.56 -2.06 19.96
CA SER A 106 -18.20 -3.02 20.99
C SER A 106 -17.24 -4.08 20.47
N PRO A 107 -16.45 -4.72 21.36
CA PRO A 107 -15.59 -5.84 21.01
C PRO A 107 -16.38 -7.16 20.81
N SER A 108 -17.72 -7.11 20.65
CA SER A 108 -18.56 -8.31 20.56
C SER A 108 -18.12 -9.23 19.43
N ASP A 109 -17.93 -10.51 19.75
CA ASP A 109 -17.71 -11.63 18.85
C ASP A 109 -19.02 -12.33 18.43
N ALA A 110 -20.17 -11.92 19.02
CA ALA A 110 -21.47 -12.47 18.69
C ALA A 110 -21.88 -12.07 17.26
N LEU A 111 -22.15 -13.05 16.43
CA LEU A 111 -22.58 -12.87 15.05
C LEU A 111 -23.91 -12.09 14.99
N GLY A 112 -23.96 -11.05 14.17
CA GLY A 112 -25.13 -10.20 14.01
C GLY A 112 -25.34 -9.17 15.15
N ALA A 113 -24.41 -9.05 16.10
CA ALA A 113 -24.48 -8.00 17.11
C ALA A 113 -24.34 -6.61 16.46
N PRO A 114 -25.33 -5.70 16.62
CA PRO A 114 -25.27 -4.40 15.96
C PRO A 114 -24.04 -3.58 16.40
N GLY A 115 -23.18 -3.24 15.44
CA GLY A 115 -21.92 -2.51 15.71
C GLY A 115 -20.87 -3.33 16.44
N GLY A 116 -21.02 -4.66 16.53
CA GLY A 116 -20.00 -5.56 17.09
C GLY A 116 -18.82 -5.76 16.13
N ALA A 117 -17.63 -5.94 16.69
CA ALA A 117 -16.40 -6.11 15.92
C ALA A 117 -16.52 -7.28 14.90
N ALA A 118 -16.96 -8.46 15.35
CA ALA A 118 -17.11 -9.61 14.45
C ALA A 118 -18.10 -9.36 13.32
N THR A 119 -19.26 -8.74 13.63
CA THR A 119 -20.27 -8.43 12.61
C THR A 119 -19.76 -7.53 11.52
N LEU A 120 -18.98 -6.48 11.87
CA LEU A 120 -18.49 -5.51 10.90
C LEU A 120 -17.30 -6.04 10.08
N VAL A 121 -16.47 -6.88 10.67
CA VAL A 121 -15.43 -7.62 9.92
C VAL A 121 -16.08 -8.59 8.94
N ASP A 122 -17.09 -9.36 9.37
CA ASP A 122 -17.80 -10.28 8.49
C ASP A 122 -18.52 -9.57 7.35
N GLU A 123 -19.10 -8.38 7.60
CA GLU A 123 -19.69 -7.55 6.56
C GLU A 123 -18.68 -7.25 5.44
N GLN A 124 -17.46 -6.80 5.79
CA GLN A 124 -16.44 -6.50 4.77
C GLN A 124 -16.02 -7.78 4.03
N ALA A 125 -15.84 -8.90 4.74
CA ALA A 125 -15.49 -10.18 4.14
C ALA A 125 -16.57 -10.68 3.16
N GLU A 126 -17.85 -10.51 3.48
CA GLU A 126 -18.98 -10.88 2.61
C GLU A 126 -19.04 -10.06 1.33
N PHE A 127 -18.57 -8.81 1.38
CA PHE A 127 -18.36 -7.97 0.18
C PHE A 127 -17.06 -8.30 -0.57
N GLY A 128 -16.28 -9.30 -0.15
CA GLY A 128 -15.07 -9.74 -0.82
C GLY A 128 -13.80 -8.93 -0.48
N ALA A 129 -13.80 -8.20 0.62
CA ALA A 129 -12.61 -7.50 1.09
C ALA A 129 -11.45 -8.48 1.31
N SER A 130 -10.25 -8.06 0.94
CA SER A 130 -9.00 -8.81 1.12
C SER A 130 -8.27 -8.44 2.42
N VAL A 131 -8.57 -7.27 2.95
CA VAL A 131 -8.00 -6.73 4.18
C VAL A 131 -9.08 -5.97 4.97
N ILE A 132 -8.83 -5.67 6.23
CA ILE A 132 -9.68 -4.79 7.06
C ILE A 132 -8.94 -3.47 7.30
N LYS A 133 -9.59 -2.34 7.07
CA LYS A 133 -9.04 -1.01 7.39
C LYS A 133 -9.61 -0.49 8.70
N VAL A 134 -8.74 -0.20 9.66
CA VAL A 134 -9.11 0.50 10.91
C VAL A 134 -8.54 1.91 10.92
N SER A 135 -9.22 2.82 11.60
CA SER A 135 -8.80 4.20 11.76
C SER A 135 -8.51 4.53 13.23
N LEU A 136 -7.23 4.78 13.52
CA LEU A 136 -6.72 5.21 14.83
C LEU A 136 -6.16 6.63 14.70
N ASN A 137 -7.08 7.62 14.64
CA ASN A 137 -6.71 9.04 14.52
C ASN A 137 -7.16 9.82 15.76
N ALA A 138 -6.29 9.88 16.76
CA ALA A 138 -6.55 10.60 18.01
C ALA A 138 -6.52 12.15 17.84
N ALA A 139 -5.96 12.64 16.73
CA ALA A 139 -5.98 14.07 16.42
C ALA A 139 -7.33 14.53 15.86
N ALA A 140 -8.09 13.60 15.26
CA ALA A 140 -9.34 13.94 14.54
C ALA A 140 -10.63 13.45 15.22
N GLY A 141 -10.56 12.74 16.33
CA GLY A 141 -11.75 12.27 17.05
C GLY A 141 -11.51 11.07 17.96
N PRO A 142 -12.58 10.43 18.44
CA PRO A 142 -12.48 9.20 19.22
C PRO A 142 -11.81 8.06 18.44
N VAL A 143 -11.09 7.20 19.14
CA VAL A 143 -10.43 6.01 18.57
C VAL A 143 -10.97 4.73 19.19
N LEU A 144 -10.78 3.61 18.49
CA LEU A 144 -11.09 2.29 19.01
C LEU A 144 -10.26 2.03 20.28
N ASP A 145 -10.91 1.48 21.31
CA ASP A 145 -10.18 1.01 22.48
C ASP A 145 -9.42 -0.30 22.17
N ALA A 146 -8.48 -0.65 23.05
CA ALA A 146 -7.63 -1.82 22.90
C ALA A 146 -8.42 -3.13 22.78
N ALA A 147 -9.52 -3.28 23.53
CA ALA A 147 -10.34 -4.48 23.50
C ALA A 147 -11.07 -4.63 22.16
N THR A 148 -11.62 -3.53 21.65
CA THR A 148 -12.32 -3.50 20.36
C THR A 148 -11.33 -3.73 19.19
N LEU A 149 -10.14 -3.10 19.23
CA LEU A 149 -9.11 -3.33 18.23
C LEU A 149 -8.66 -4.79 18.21
N THR A 150 -8.40 -5.37 19.39
CA THR A 150 -8.02 -6.80 19.51
C THR A 150 -9.10 -7.73 18.95
N ALA A 151 -10.38 -7.43 19.21
CA ALA A 151 -11.49 -8.23 18.68
C ALA A 151 -11.59 -8.14 17.14
N ILE A 152 -11.37 -6.96 16.56
CA ILE A 152 -11.30 -6.78 15.09
C ILE A 152 -10.16 -7.61 14.50
N VAL A 153 -8.95 -7.51 15.07
CA VAL A 153 -7.76 -8.23 14.60
C VAL A 153 -8.00 -9.74 14.69
N ALA A 154 -8.49 -10.23 15.82
CA ALA A 154 -8.78 -11.66 16.01
C ALA A 154 -9.78 -12.17 14.96
N ARG A 155 -10.88 -11.43 14.74
CA ARG A 155 -11.88 -11.82 13.76
C ARG A 155 -11.39 -11.77 12.32
N ALA A 156 -10.60 -10.76 11.97
CA ALA A 156 -9.97 -10.65 10.66
C ALA A 156 -9.04 -11.84 10.39
N HIS A 157 -8.20 -12.21 11.36
CA HIS A 157 -7.31 -13.37 11.26
C HIS A 157 -8.07 -14.69 11.13
N GLU A 158 -9.19 -14.88 11.85
CA GLU A 158 -10.09 -16.04 11.67
C GLU A 158 -10.65 -16.13 10.25
N ARG A 159 -10.85 -15.01 9.58
CA ARG A 159 -11.29 -14.92 8.18
C ARG A 159 -10.14 -14.96 7.16
N GLY A 160 -8.90 -15.09 7.63
CA GLY A 160 -7.70 -15.08 6.78
C GLY A 160 -7.36 -13.72 6.18
N MET A 161 -7.83 -12.63 6.80
CA MET A 161 -7.59 -11.25 6.36
C MET A 161 -6.56 -10.55 7.24
N PHE A 162 -5.79 -9.64 6.64
CA PHE A 162 -4.90 -8.72 7.35
C PHE A 162 -5.65 -7.49 7.83
N VAL A 163 -5.17 -6.88 8.91
CA VAL A 163 -5.67 -5.58 9.41
C VAL A 163 -4.67 -4.49 9.09
N VAL A 164 -5.14 -3.43 8.44
CA VAL A 164 -4.38 -2.23 8.09
C VAL A 164 -4.86 -1.07 8.94
N ALA A 165 -3.97 -0.36 9.65
CA ALA A 165 -4.33 0.78 10.49
C ALA A 165 -3.79 2.10 9.93
N HIS A 166 -4.66 3.11 9.80
CA HIS A 166 -4.26 4.51 9.83
C HIS A 166 -3.90 4.86 11.28
N VAL A 167 -2.71 5.38 11.52
CA VAL A 167 -2.23 5.77 12.85
C VAL A 167 -1.82 7.24 12.86
N GLU A 168 -2.51 8.05 13.67
CA GLU A 168 -2.23 9.47 13.80
C GLU A 168 -2.54 9.98 15.22
N GLY A 169 -1.58 10.66 15.79
CA GLY A 169 -1.63 11.17 17.15
C GLY A 169 -0.87 10.32 18.16
N PRO A 170 -0.61 10.86 19.37
CA PRO A 170 0.21 10.20 20.37
C PRO A 170 -0.29 8.82 20.79
N GLY A 171 0.58 7.83 20.78
CA GLY A 171 0.30 6.45 21.21
C GLY A 171 -0.43 5.58 20.20
N MET A 172 -0.79 6.10 19.01
CA MET A 172 -1.58 5.32 18.03
C MET A 172 -0.74 4.25 17.34
N ALA A 173 0.52 4.54 17.03
CA ALA A 173 1.45 3.53 16.52
C ALA A 173 1.67 2.41 17.55
N ARG A 174 1.87 2.76 18.81
CA ARG A 174 1.98 1.78 19.92
C ARG A 174 0.73 0.92 20.02
N LEU A 175 -0.46 1.52 20.04
CA LEU A 175 -1.73 0.80 20.12
C LEU A 175 -1.87 -0.22 18.99
N ALA A 176 -1.57 0.17 17.74
CA ALA A 176 -1.62 -0.72 16.59
C ALA A 176 -0.62 -1.90 16.70
N ILE A 177 0.65 -1.60 17.04
CA ILE A 177 1.72 -2.61 17.14
C ILE A 177 1.46 -3.60 18.28
N GLU A 178 1.04 -3.10 19.45
CA GLU A 178 0.81 -3.94 20.62
C GLU A 178 -0.42 -4.84 20.50
N HIS A 179 -1.41 -4.45 19.68
CA HIS A 179 -2.66 -5.20 19.49
C HIS A 179 -2.72 -5.99 18.17
N GLY A 180 -1.56 -6.22 17.53
CA GLY A 180 -1.45 -7.20 16.45
C GLY A 180 -1.97 -6.74 15.10
N VAL A 181 -2.01 -5.42 14.85
CA VAL A 181 -2.27 -4.88 13.49
C VAL A 181 -1.16 -5.33 12.55
N ASP A 182 -1.51 -5.83 11.38
CA ASP A 182 -0.56 -6.43 10.44
C ASP A 182 0.18 -5.40 9.59
N VAL A 183 -0.48 -4.26 9.30
CA VAL A 183 0.09 -3.23 8.42
C VAL A 183 -0.23 -1.83 8.93
N LEU A 184 0.76 -0.95 8.94
CA LEU A 184 0.52 0.48 9.09
C LEU A 184 0.30 1.10 7.70
N ALA A 185 -0.81 1.81 7.53
CA ALA A 185 -1.21 2.42 6.27
C ALA A 185 -0.30 3.57 5.82
N HIS A 186 0.41 4.15 6.77
CA HIS A 186 1.41 5.20 6.60
C HIS A 186 2.60 4.89 7.47
N ALA A 187 3.80 5.23 7.04
CA ALA A 187 4.91 5.35 7.97
C ALA A 187 4.51 6.33 9.08
N PRO A 188 4.64 5.95 10.37
CA PRO A 188 4.21 6.82 11.46
C PRO A 188 4.83 8.22 11.36
N PHE A 189 4.00 9.25 11.27
CA PHE A 189 4.42 10.64 11.01
C PHE A 189 4.13 11.59 12.16
N SER A 190 3.16 11.24 13.03
CA SER A 190 2.69 12.12 14.11
C SER A 190 3.49 11.99 15.41
N GLU A 191 4.27 10.89 15.55
CA GLU A 191 5.10 10.62 16.72
C GLU A 191 6.38 9.86 16.34
N PRO A 192 7.48 10.01 17.09
CA PRO A 192 8.62 9.10 17.00
C PRO A 192 8.22 7.71 17.48
N VAL A 193 8.64 6.66 16.76
CA VAL A 193 8.43 5.26 17.18
C VAL A 193 9.66 4.79 17.95
N GLU A 194 9.44 4.33 19.17
CA GLU A 194 10.51 3.84 20.03
C GLU A 194 11.13 2.55 19.48
N HIS A 195 12.42 2.35 19.72
CA HIS A 195 13.18 1.23 19.15
C HIS A 195 12.60 -0.14 19.55
N ASP A 196 12.11 -0.32 20.75
CA ASP A 196 11.49 -1.56 21.20
C ASP A 196 10.20 -1.89 20.47
N LEU A 197 9.41 -0.86 20.07
CA LEU A 197 8.24 -1.01 19.23
C LEU A 197 8.62 -1.40 17.79
N ILE A 198 9.69 -0.81 17.24
CA ILE A 198 10.22 -1.19 15.92
C ILE A 198 10.64 -2.66 15.95
N VAL A 199 11.40 -3.08 16.94
CA VAL A 199 11.83 -4.48 17.09
C VAL A 199 10.61 -5.41 17.19
N ARG A 200 9.58 -5.01 17.93
CA ARG A 200 8.33 -5.79 18.04
C ARG A 200 7.60 -5.87 16.69
N ALA A 201 7.46 -4.76 15.97
CA ALA A 201 6.83 -4.72 14.66
C ALA A 201 7.52 -5.66 13.66
N VAL A 202 8.87 -5.65 13.63
CA VAL A 202 9.67 -6.56 12.81
C VAL A 202 9.47 -8.02 13.24
N ALA A 203 9.53 -8.30 14.55
CA ALA A 203 9.36 -9.66 15.09
C ALA A 203 7.97 -10.26 14.78
N THR A 204 6.93 -9.43 14.71
CA THR A 204 5.57 -9.83 14.32
C THR A 204 5.33 -9.80 12.81
N ARG A 205 6.36 -9.49 12.01
CA ARG A 205 6.29 -9.36 10.54
C ARG A 205 5.28 -8.30 10.09
N GLN A 206 5.10 -7.25 10.89
CA GLN A 206 4.29 -6.11 10.49
C GLN A 206 4.90 -5.45 9.24
N ARG A 207 4.06 -4.94 8.34
CA ARG A 207 4.48 -4.17 7.17
C ARG A 207 4.15 -2.69 7.36
N TRP A 208 4.95 -1.82 6.78
CA TRP A 208 4.66 -0.39 6.74
C TRP A 208 4.55 0.09 5.30
N ILE A 209 3.41 0.72 4.96
CA ILE A 209 3.24 1.38 3.67
C ILE A 209 3.88 2.76 3.78
N SER A 210 4.65 3.17 2.79
CA SER A 210 5.51 4.33 2.87
C SER A 210 4.74 5.67 2.94
N THR A 211 4.03 6.04 1.91
CA THR A 211 3.25 7.30 1.78
C THR A 211 3.96 8.56 2.31
N LEU A 212 5.28 8.65 2.09
CA LEU A 212 6.11 9.73 2.65
C LEU A 212 5.85 11.08 1.99
N ASP A 213 5.53 11.06 0.69
CA ASP A 213 5.39 12.28 -0.13
C ASP A 213 4.09 13.04 0.13
N ILE A 214 3.12 12.46 0.87
CA ILE A 214 1.91 13.17 1.30
C ILE A 214 2.20 14.18 2.42
N HIS A 215 3.28 13.99 3.16
CA HIS A 215 3.64 14.79 4.31
C HIS A 215 4.60 15.93 3.95
N ALA A 216 4.62 16.97 4.77
CA ALA A 216 5.52 18.10 4.65
C ALA A 216 6.17 18.44 6.01
N GLY A 217 7.27 19.22 5.98
CA GLY A 217 7.93 19.71 7.19
C GLY A 217 8.31 18.59 8.17
N ASP A 218 8.02 18.80 9.45
CA ASP A 218 8.40 17.90 10.55
C ASP A 218 7.74 16.53 10.44
N ASP A 219 6.52 16.45 9.92
CA ASP A 219 5.81 15.19 9.76
C ASP A 219 6.49 14.31 8.69
N ARG A 220 6.90 14.89 7.56
CA ARG A 220 7.69 14.19 6.53
C ARG A 220 9.02 13.69 7.09
N GLN A 221 9.73 14.56 7.83
CA GLN A 221 11.01 14.18 8.43
C GLN A 221 10.84 13.03 9.44
N ARG A 222 9.79 13.07 10.23
CA ARG A 222 9.49 12.04 11.23
C ARG A 222 9.10 10.73 10.58
N ALA A 223 8.20 10.75 9.57
CA ALA A 223 7.83 9.59 8.81
C ALA A 223 9.05 8.91 8.17
N ALA A 224 9.91 9.68 7.51
CA ALA A 224 11.14 9.18 6.90
C ALA A 224 12.11 8.59 7.94
N THR A 225 12.28 9.24 9.10
CA THR A 225 13.14 8.74 10.19
C THR A 225 12.63 7.42 10.77
N ASN A 226 11.32 7.33 11.02
CA ASN A 226 10.70 6.10 11.54
C ASN A 226 10.79 4.97 10.52
N LEU A 227 10.52 5.26 9.23
CA LEU A 227 10.60 4.26 8.17
C LEU A 227 12.03 3.73 7.98
N ALA A 228 13.04 4.63 7.99
CA ALA A 228 14.44 4.26 7.91
C ALA A 228 14.82 3.31 9.05
N ALA A 229 14.45 3.64 10.29
CA ALA A 229 14.73 2.81 11.44
C ALA A 229 14.03 1.44 11.36
N PHE A 230 12.81 1.38 10.79
CA PHE A 230 12.08 0.14 10.59
C PHE A 230 12.72 -0.72 9.49
N ALA A 231 13.11 -0.12 8.36
CA ALA A 231 13.80 -0.81 7.28
C ALA A 231 15.17 -1.34 7.72
N ASP A 232 15.97 -0.52 8.41
CA ASP A 232 17.28 -0.90 8.96
C ASP A 232 17.18 -2.07 9.96
N ALA A 233 16.07 -2.19 10.69
CA ALA A 233 15.78 -3.31 11.57
C ALA A 233 15.30 -4.57 10.82
N GLY A 234 15.19 -4.54 9.50
CA GLY A 234 14.72 -5.65 8.66
C GLY A 234 13.20 -5.70 8.49
N GLY A 235 12.50 -4.58 8.70
CA GLY A 235 11.07 -4.46 8.46
C GLY A 235 10.72 -4.44 6.99
N THR A 236 9.54 -4.97 6.64
CA THR A 236 9.05 -4.98 5.26
C THR A 236 8.33 -3.67 4.94
N VAL A 237 8.89 -2.90 4.01
CA VAL A 237 8.30 -1.66 3.50
C VAL A 237 7.54 -1.96 2.21
N LEU A 238 6.34 -1.39 2.08
CA LEU A 238 5.52 -1.44 0.87
C LEU A 238 5.43 -0.02 0.28
N TYR A 239 5.57 0.09 -1.03
CA TYR A 239 5.30 1.35 -1.73
C TYR A 239 3.80 1.66 -1.69
N GLY A 240 3.45 2.90 -1.35
CA GLY A 240 2.09 3.41 -1.44
C GLY A 240 2.08 4.93 -1.53
N THR A 241 1.07 5.48 -2.18
CA THR A 241 1.01 6.92 -2.46
C THR A 241 -0.09 7.64 -1.70
N ASP A 242 -1.04 6.90 -1.09
CA ASP A 242 -2.30 7.46 -0.58
C ASP A 242 -3.04 8.27 -1.67
N LEU A 243 -3.04 7.70 -2.89
CA LEU A 243 -3.60 8.34 -4.08
C LEU A 243 -5.11 8.60 -3.89
N GLY A 244 -5.51 9.84 -4.12
CA GLY A 244 -6.82 10.38 -3.75
C GLY A 244 -6.73 11.39 -2.61
N ASN A 245 -5.63 11.42 -1.87
CA ASN A 245 -5.33 12.45 -0.89
C ASN A 245 -4.48 13.55 -1.55
N GLY A 246 -5.15 14.64 -1.99
CA GLY A 246 -4.53 15.74 -2.74
C GLY A 246 -4.51 15.53 -4.27
N ASP A 247 -3.83 16.44 -4.99
CA ASP A 247 -3.88 16.57 -6.46
C ASP A 247 -2.76 15.78 -7.17
N ARG A 248 -2.45 14.55 -6.71
CA ARG A 248 -1.43 13.73 -7.38
C ARG A 248 -1.99 13.04 -8.60
N ALA A 249 -1.15 12.98 -9.65
CA ALA A 249 -1.46 12.21 -10.83
C ALA A 249 -1.40 10.69 -10.53
N PRO A 250 -2.33 9.88 -11.07
CA PRO A 250 -2.24 8.43 -10.99
C PRO A 250 -0.96 7.88 -11.63
N GLY A 251 -0.45 6.78 -11.09
CA GLY A 251 0.73 6.10 -11.59
C GLY A 251 1.91 6.06 -10.60
N VAL A 252 3.08 5.66 -11.09
CA VAL A 252 4.30 5.58 -10.28
C VAL A 252 4.77 6.98 -9.90
N SER A 253 4.83 7.30 -8.61
CA SER A 253 5.25 8.59 -8.10
C SER A 253 6.76 8.66 -7.92
N ALA A 254 7.44 9.47 -8.75
CA ALA A 254 8.87 9.76 -8.56
C ALA A 254 9.14 10.47 -7.22
N GLY A 255 8.18 11.27 -6.72
CA GLY A 255 8.27 11.94 -5.43
C GLY A 255 8.35 10.95 -4.26
N GLU A 256 7.46 9.95 -4.25
CA GLU A 256 7.45 8.90 -3.24
C GLU A 256 8.71 8.03 -3.32
N LEU A 257 9.15 7.66 -4.54
CA LEU A 257 10.36 6.88 -4.73
C LEU A 257 11.62 7.60 -4.24
N ARG A 258 11.73 8.92 -4.49
CA ARG A 258 12.84 9.73 -3.94
C ARG A 258 12.79 9.78 -2.42
N ALA A 259 11.60 9.94 -1.84
CA ALA A 259 11.44 9.94 -0.39
C ALA A 259 11.85 8.59 0.24
N LEU A 260 11.55 7.47 -0.41
CA LEU A 260 12.03 6.14 -0.01
C LEU A 260 13.56 6.03 -0.11
N GLN A 261 14.16 6.53 -1.19
CA GLN A 261 15.62 6.56 -1.33
C GLN A 261 16.30 7.42 -0.26
N ASP A 262 15.72 8.57 0.07
CA ASP A 262 16.19 9.46 1.14
C ASP A 262 16.09 8.77 2.52
N ALA A 263 15.10 7.91 2.71
CA ALA A 263 14.94 7.06 3.89
C ALA A 263 15.81 5.79 3.88
N GLY A 264 16.69 5.61 2.87
CA GLY A 264 17.65 4.50 2.81
C GLY A 264 17.18 3.29 1.98
N VAL A 265 15.93 3.22 1.54
CA VAL A 265 15.42 2.10 0.72
C VAL A 265 15.80 2.33 -0.75
N ARG A 266 16.76 1.57 -1.27
CA ARG A 266 17.40 1.87 -2.57
C ARG A 266 17.56 0.61 -3.45
N GLY A 267 17.81 0.83 -4.74
CA GLY A 267 18.15 -0.23 -5.69
C GLY A 267 17.10 -1.36 -5.71
N PRO A 268 17.54 -2.63 -5.63
CA PRO A 268 16.63 -3.77 -5.64
C PRO A 268 15.59 -3.77 -4.50
N GLU A 269 15.93 -3.22 -3.33
CA GLU A 269 14.98 -3.08 -2.22
C GLU A 269 13.85 -2.12 -2.57
N LEU A 270 14.18 -0.99 -3.22
CA LEU A 270 13.18 -0.03 -3.70
C LEU A 270 12.22 -0.68 -4.70
N ILE A 271 12.74 -1.43 -5.69
CA ILE A 271 11.92 -2.19 -6.64
C ILE A 271 11.07 -3.22 -5.90
N GLY A 272 11.62 -3.88 -4.89
CA GLY A 272 10.93 -4.84 -4.02
C GLY A 272 9.68 -4.25 -3.37
N THR A 273 9.71 -2.99 -2.95
CA THR A 273 8.55 -2.32 -2.33
C THR A 273 7.35 -2.20 -3.26
N LEU A 274 7.58 -2.07 -4.58
CA LEU A 274 6.53 -1.95 -5.60
C LEU A 274 6.11 -3.32 -6.16
N THR A 275 6.99 -4.33 -6.10
CA THR A 275 6.72 -5.65 -6.70
C THR A 275 6.20 -6.68 -5.71
N ASP A 276 6.13 -6.35 -4.41
CA ASP A 276 5.48 -7.20 -3.40
C ASP A 276 4.00 -7.36 -3.77
N PRO A 277 3.50 -8.60 -3.96
CA PRO A 277 2.13 -8.83 -4.40
C PRO A 277 1.08 -8.67 -3.28
N TRP A 278 1.49 -8.34 -2.04
CA TRP A 278 0.58 -8.21 -0.89
C TRP A 278 -0.69 -7.38 -1.23
N PRO A 279 -1.86 -7.73 -0.71
CA PRO A 279 -2.19 -8.84 0.18
C PRO A 279 -2.35 -10.21 -0.53
N ALA A 280 -2.23 -10.25 -1.85
CA ALA A 280 -2.20 -11.50 -2.59
C ALA A 280 -0.84 -12.21 -2.43
N GLN A 281 -0.77 -13.47 -2.86
CA GLN A 281 0.48 -14.24 -2.83
C GLN A 281 1.27 -14.12 -4.14
N GLU A 282 0.59 -13.77 -5.23
CA GLU A 282 1.19 -13.69 -6.57
C GLU A 282 0.80 -12.37 -7.25
N PRO A 283 1.67 -11.80 -8.08
CA PRO A 283 1.36 -10.60 -8.87
C PRO A 283 0.25 -10.87 -9.91
N PRO A 284 -0.32 -9.83 -10.54
CA PRO A 284 -1.26 -10.00 -11.64
C PRO A 284 -0.66 -10.82 -12.78
N HIS A 285 -1.44 -11.79 -13.30
CA HIS A 285 -1.02 -12.64 -14.41
C HIS A 285 -1.21 -11.95 -15.76
N GLY A 286 -0.43 -12.37 -16.76
CA GLY A 286 -0.57 -11.96 -18.14
C GLY A 286 -0.07 -10.55 -18.47
N VAL A 287 0.45 -9.82 -17.49
CA VAL A 287 0.99 -8.48 -17.66
C VAL A 287 2.39 -8.35 -17.08
N ALA A 288 3.09 -7.31 -17.49
CA ALA A 288 4.37 -6.88 -16.93
C ALA A 288 4.41 -5.35 -16.90
N THR A 289 5.31 -4.80 -16.12
CA THR A 289 5.66 -3.39 -16.20
C THR A 289 6.81 -3.24 -17.20
N PHE A 290 6.67 -2.29 -18.13
CA PHE A 290 7.66 -1.95 -19.13
C PHE A 290 8.07 -0.48 -18.99
N VAL A 291 9.37 -0.23 -18.92
CA VAL A 291 9.93 1.12 -18.89
C VAL A 291 10.69 1.36 -20.19
N PRO A 292 10.24 2.30 -21.03
CA PRO A 292 10.87 2.56 -22.31
C PRO A 292 12.23 3.23 -22.18
N GLY A 293 13.10 3.00 -23.14
CA GLY A 293 14.45 3.58 -23.18
C GLY A 293 15.48 2.85 -22.32
N PRO A 294 16.69 3.41 -22.19
CA PRO A 294 17.76 2.78 -21.41
C PRO A 294 17.43 2.82 -19.89
N PRO A 295 17.92 1.82 -19.13
CA PRO A 295 17.85 1.88 -17.68
C PRO A 295 18.72 3.02 -17.15
N PRO A 296 18.51 3.49 -15.90
CA PRO A 296 19.35 4.52 -15.30
C PRO A 296 20.78 3.99 -15.07
N GLU A 297 21.75 4.90 -15.11
CA GLU A 297 23.17 4.54 -14.87
C GLU A 297 23.47 4.27 -13.39
N ALA A 298 22.65 4.80 -12.49
CA ALA A 298 22.80 4.68 -11.04
C ALA A 298 21.45 4.64 -10.32
N VAL A 299 21.47 4.18 -9.07
CA VAL A 299 20.27 4.06 -8.22
C VAL A 299 19.49 5.36 -8.09
N ASP A 300 20.16 6.51 -8.07
CA ASP A 300 19.51 7.83 -7.91
C ASP A 300 18.61 8.19 -9.11
N GLY A 301 18.83 7.59 -10.29
CA GLY A 301 18.00 7.80 -11.48
C GLY A 301 16.74 6.92 -11.53
N ILE A 302 16.59 5.95 -10.63
CA ILE A 302 15.45 5.02 -10.65
C ILE A 302 14.11 5.72 -10.53
N PRO A 303 13.90 6.73 -9.66
CA PRO A 303 12.60 7.38 -9.50
C PRO A 303 12.02 7.96 -10.78
N GLU A 304 12.78 8.78 -11.48
CA GLU A 304 12.35 9.45 -12.72
C GLU A 304 12.18 8.46 -13.86
N TRP A 305 13.09 7.51 -13.95
CA TRP A 305 13.02 6.44 -14.95
C TRP A 305 11.78 5.57 -14.74
N LEU A 306 11.51 5.11 -13.52
CA LEU A 306 10.37 4.25 -13.20
C LEU A 306 9.02 4.99 -13.34
N ALA A 307 8.99 6.31 -13.16
CA ALA A 307 7.79 7.13 -13.40
C ALA A 307 7.36 7.18 -14.88
N THR A 308 8.19 6.70 -15.82
CA THR A 308 7.84 6.55 -17.24
C THR A 308 7.28 5.15 -17.58
N ALA A 309 7.10 4.31 -16.55
CA ALA A 309 6.62 2.94 -16.71
C ALA A 309 5.19 2.90 -17.25
N ARG A 310 4.87 1.80 -17.93
CA ARG A 310 3.51 1.42 -18.32
C ARG A 310 3.28 -0.07 -18.14
N VAL A 311 2.05 -0.46 -17.91
CA VAL A 311 1.66 -1.87 -17.90
C VAL A 311 1.40 -2.31 -19.33
N VAL A 312 1.96 -3.46 -19.69
CA VAL A 312 1.80 -4.07 -21.02
C VAL A 312 1.41 -5.53 -20.89
N PRO A 313 0.66 -6.10 -21.85
CA PRO A 313 0.47 -7.54 -21.95
C PRO A 313 1.84 -8.25 -22.05
N ARG A 314 2.03 -9.30 -21.30
CA ARG A 314 3.31 -10.04 -21.31
C ARG A 314 3.63 -10.64 -22.68
N GLU A 315 2.61 -10.97 -23.45
CA GLU A 315 2.73 -11.51 -24.83
C GLU A 315 3.25 -10.48 -25.84
N GLU A 316 3.18 -9.18 -25.51
CA GLU A 316 3.74 -8.11 -26.35
C GLU A 316 5.23 -7.87 -26.09
N LEU A 317 5.81 -8.51 -25.07
CA LEU A 317 7.23 -8.38 -24.73
C LEU A 317 8.05 -9.50 -25.37
N ALA A 318 9.10 -9.11 -26.09
CA ALA A 318 10.15 -10.02 -26.55
C ALA A 318 11.45 -9.67 -25.81
N PRO A 319 12.10 -10.66 -25.16
CA PRO A 319 13.42 -10.45 -24.58
C PRO A 319 14.45 -10.06 -25.64
N ASP A 320 15.31 -9.10 -25.30
CA ASP A 320 16.45 -8.81 -26.19
C ASP A 320 17.45 -9.98 -26.09
N THR A 321 17.62 -10.71 -27.19
CA THR A 321 18.63 -11.79 -27.27
C THR A 321 20.02 -11.17 -27.34
N HIS A 322 20.90 -11.58 -26.46
CA HIS A 322 22.33 -11.23 -26.42
C HIS A 322 23.11 -11.85 -27.57
#